data_23c9cfccd8a6920bc0b9f9244a41383c
#
_entry.id   23c9cfccd8a6920bc0b9f9244a41383c
#
_cell.length_a   1.000
_cell.length_b   1.000
_cell.length_c   1.000
_cell.angle_alpha   90.00
_cell.angle_beta   90.00
_cell.angle_gamma   90.00
#
_symmetry.space_group_name_H-M   'P 1'
#
loop_
_entity.id
_entity.type
_entity.pdbx_description
1 polymer ?
#
loop_
_entity_poly.entity_id
_entity_poly.type
_entity_poly.pdbx_seq_one_letter_code
_entity_poly.pdbx_strand_id
1 'polypeptide(L)'
;MNDACEVNLNVAETFIRAYIQHYKADKYWSRREKVIAPQKGFFCKCLNYCRLLYIKRCDAFNNASLGTHIGFGAQFKTPPRLPHGLYGIIVSHNAVIGSNCTIFHQVTIGEGKDGAPVIGDGVLIGAGAKIIGNVKIGANSKIGVNAVVVHDVPENSIVTAQEGTIVAR
;
A
#
# COMPACT_ATOMS: atom_id res chain seq x y z
N MET A 1 13.68 -16.14 -12.11
CA MET A 1 12.59 -16.59 -11.22
C MET A 1 11.62 -15.45 -11.02
N ASN A 2 10.99 -14.98 -12.13
CA ASN A 2 10.26 -13.71 -12.19
C ASN A 2 8.76 -13.85 -12.49
N ASP A 3 8.19 -15.06 -12.53
CA ASP A 3 6.83 -15.25 -13.08
C ASP A 3 5.80 -15.84 -12.11
N ALA A 4 6.08 -15.86 -10.83
CA ALA A 4 5.17 -16.43 -9.86
C ALA A 4 4.31 -15.36 -9.19
N CYS A 5 3.25 -14.94 -9.81
CA CYS A 5 1.98 -14.44 -9.24
C CYS A 5 1.20 -13.51 -10.17
N GLU A 6 1.24 -13.74 -11.48
CA GLU A 6 0.20 -13.22 -12.36
C GLU A 6 -0.95 -14.23 -12.40
N VAL A 7 -1.92 -14.06 -11.54
CA VAL A 7 -3.22 -14.71 -11.73
C VAL A 7 -3.85 -14.03 -12.94
N ASN A 8 -3.78 -14.67 -14.09
CA ASN A 8 -4.42 -14.22 -15.33
C ASN A 8 -5.93 -14.42 -15.16
N LEU A 9 -6.60 -13.47 -14.50
CA LEU A 9 -8.04 -13.49 -14.34
C LEU A 9 -8.70 -13.17 -15.67
N ASN A 10 -9.68 -13.94 -16.07
CA ASN A 10 -10.53 -13.58 -17.21
C ASN A 10 -11.36 -12.31 -16.86
N VAL A 11 -11.98 -11.70 -17.86
CA VAL A 11 -12.73 -10.44 -17.70
C VAL A 11 -13.86 -10.58 -16.66
N ALA A 12 -14.52 -11.75 -16.62
CA ALA A 12 -15.60 -12.01 -15.68
C ALA A 12 -15.10 -12.12 -14.25
N GLU A 13 -14.00 -12.82 -14.00
CA GLU A 13 -13.37 -12.92 -12.69
C GLU A 13 -12.86 -11.57 -12.18
N THR A 14 -12.29 -10.75 -13.07
CA THR A 14 -11.88 -9.38 -12.75
C THR A 14 -13.09 -8.52 -12.34
N PHE A 15 -14.22 -8.66 -13.05
CA PHE A 15 -15.46 -7.96 -12.73
C PHE A 15 -16.04 -8.41 -11.38
N ILE A 16 -16.12 -9.72 -11.15
CA ILE A 16 -16.62 -10.32 -9.90
C ILE A 16 -15.75 -9.87 -8.73
N ARG A 17 -14.43 -9.94 -8.85
CA ARG A 17 -13.49 -9.47 -7.83
C ARG A 17 -13.69 -7.99 -7.51
N ALA A 18 -13.77 -7.15 -8.55
CA ALA A 18 -14.01 -5.71 -8.38
C ALA A 18 -15.35 -5.38 -7.74
N TYR A 19 -16.39 -6.20 -8.01
CA TYR A 19 -17.72 -6.05 -7.42
C TYR A 19 -17.71 -6.46 -5.94
N ILE A 20 -17.16 -7.63 -5.61
CA ILE A 20 -17.09 -8.17 -4.24
C ILE A 20 -16.19 -7.32 -3.34
N GLN A 21 -15.02 -6.92 -3.84
CA GLN A 21 -14.07 -6.12 -3.04
C GLN A 21 -14.40 -4.63 -3.00
N HIS A 22 -15.41 -4.17 -3.75
CA HIS A 22 -15.72 -2.75 -3.95
C HIS A 22 -14.51 -1.90 -4.38
N TYR A 23 -13.48 -2.52 -4.96
CA TYR A 23 -12.23 -1.90 -5.35
C TYR A 23 -11.96 -2.10 -6.85
N LYS A 24 -11.91 -1.00 -7.60
CA LYS A 24 -11.46 -0.94 -8.99
C LYS A 24 -10.19 -0.09 -9.02
N ALA A 25 -9.04 -0.72 -9.29
CA ALA A 25 -7.73 -0.08 -9.19
C ALA A 25 -7.67 1.25 -9.96
N ASP A 26 -7.94 1.25 -11.26
CA ASP A 26 -7.88 2.45 -12.10
C ASP A 26 -8.73 3.59 -11.55
N LYS A 27 -9.95 3.29 -11.13
CA LYS A 27 -10.89 4.27 -10.58
C LYS A 27 -10.44 4.80 -9.21
N TYR A 28 -9.88 3.93 -8.38
CA TYR A 28 -9.37 4.29 -7.07
C TYR A 28 -8.16 5.23 -7.19
N TRP A 29 -7.13 4.81 -7.93
CA TRP A 29 -5.89 5.56 -8.07
C TRP A 29 -6.07 6.88 -8.80
N SER A 30 -6.82 6.91 -9.91
CA SER A 30 -7.15 8.16 -10.62
C SER A 30 -7.89 9.17 -9.74
N ARG A 31 -8.77 8.71 -8.84
CA ARG A 31 -9.45 9.61 -7.90
C ARG A 31 -8.53 10.05 -6.78
N ARG A 32 -7.69 9.13 -6.28
CA ARG A 32 -6.75 9.42 -5.22
C ARG A 32 -5.76 10.51 -5.60
N GLU A 33 -5.17 10.42 -6.78
CA GLU A 33 -4.26 11.46 -7.31
C GLU A 33 -4.92 12.84 -7.32
N LYS A 34 -6.17 12.93 -7.78
CA LYS A 34 -6.93 14.19 -7.80
C LYS A 34 -7.25 14.71 -6.39
N VAL A 35 -7.45 13.82 -5.42
CA VAL A 35 -7.78 14.21 -4.02
C VAL A 35 -6.55 14.74 -3.30
N ILE A 36 -5.38 14.10 -3.45
CA ILE A 36 -4.14 14.53 -2.78
C ILE A 36 -3.47 15.73 -3.46
N ALA A 37 -3.78 16.01 -4.73
CA ALA A 37 -3.25 17.16 -5.44
C ALA A 37 -3.64 18.48 -4.74
N PRO A 38 -2.78 19.53 -4.81
CA PRO A 38 -3.10 20.86 -4.28
C PRO A 38 -4.39 21.41 -4.88
N GLN A 39 -5.30 21.91 -4.03
CA GLN A 39 -6.64 22.31 -4.43
C GLN A 39 -6.76 23.79 -4.72
N LYS A 40 -7.29 24.14 -5.91
CA LYS A 40 -7.62 25.53 -6.30
C LYS A 40 -9.12 25.62 -6.60
N GLY A 41 -9.82 26.49 -5.85
CA GLY A 41 -11.22 26.83 -6.09
C GLY A 41 -12.25 25.97 -5.36
N PHE A 42 -13.44 26.57 -5.10
CA PHE A 42 -14.52 25.97 -4.30
C PHE A 42 -15.12 24.71 -4.95
N PHE A 43 -15.41 24.76 -6.25
CA PHE A 43 -16.00 23.63 -6.98
C PHE A 43 -15.08 22.39 -6.99
N CYS A 44 -13.76 22.60 -7.12
CA CYS A 44 -12.79 21.51 -7.02
C CYS A 44 -12.83 20.83 -5.65
N LYS A 45 -12.97 21.62 -4.58
CA LYS A 45 -13.09 21.08 -3.20
C LYS A 45 -14.33 20.20 -3.06
N CYS A 46 -15.52 20.67 -3.49
CA CYS A 46 -16.75 19.88 -3.43
C CYS A 46 -16.63 18.55 -4.19
N LEU A 47 -16.09 18.59 -5.42
CA LEU A 47 -15.91 17.38 -6.22
C LEU A 47 -14.93 16.40 -5.57
N ASN A 48 -13.89 16.91 -4.88
CA ASN A 48 -12.93 16.07 -4.19
C ASN A 48 -13.47 15.46 -2.89
N TYR A 49 -14.46 16.06 -2.24
CA TYR A 49 -15.20 15.38 -1.16
C TYR A 49 -15.93 14.13 -1.68
N CYS A 50 -16.60 14.21 -2.83
CA CYS A 50 -17.24 13.04 -3.45
C CYS A 50 -16.22 11.96 -3.85
N ARG A 51 -15.05 12.37 -4.35
CA ARG A 51 -13.95 11.44 -4.67
C ARG A 51 -13.39 10.79 -3.42
N LEU A 52 -13.15 11.57 -2.36
CA LEU A 52 -12.68 11.09 -1.06
C LEU A 52 -13.69 10.12 -0.44
N LEU A 53 -14.98 10.40 -0.50
CA LEU A 53 -16.02 9.50 0.00
C LEU A 53 -15.95 8.14 -0.68
N TYR A 54 -15.77 8.11 -2.02
CA TYR A 54 -15.57 6.85 -2.73
C TYR A 54 -14.31 6.10 -2.25
N ILE A 55 -13.18 6.80 -2.07
CA ILE A 55 -11.93 6.22 -1.59
C ILE A 55 -12.12 5.65 -0.18
N LYS A 56 -12.66 6.44 0.74
CA LYS A 56 -12.90 6.02 2.14
C LYS A 56 -13.88 4.85 2.25
N ARG A 57 -14.87 4.78 1.35
CA ARG A 57 -15.75 3.61 1.27
C ARG A 57 -15.01 2.35 0.81
N CYS A 58 -14.13 2.46 -0.19
CA CYS A 58 -13.28 1.35 -0.60
C CYS A 58 -12.33 0.92 0.53
N ASP A 59 -11.69 1.90 1.18
CA ASP A 59 -10.79 1.67 2.30
C ASP A 59 -11.52 0.95 3.45
N ALA A 60 -12.65 1.47 3.90
CA ALA A 60 -13.42 0.90 4.99
C ALA A 60 -13.90 -0.53 4.70
N PHE A 61 -14.37 -0.79 3.48
CA PHE A 61 -14.81 -2.12 3.07
C PHE A 61 -13.68 -3.16 3.11
N ASN A 62 -12.46 -2.72 2.80
CA ASN A 62 -11.27 -3.58 2.80
C ASN A 62 -10.46 -3.51 4.10
N ASN A 63 -10.98 -2.85 5.14
CA ASN A 63 -10.23 -2.59 6.39
C ASN A 63 -8.84 -1.99 6.12
N ALA A 64 -8.78 -1.04 5.21
CA ALA A 64 -7.56 -0.45 4.70
C ALA A 64 -7.50 1.07 4.91
N SER A 65 -6.32 1.64 4.77
CA SER A 65 -6.11 3.08 4.65
C SER A 65 -4.81 3.35 3.90
N LEU A 66 -4.89 4.00 2.75
CA LEU A 66 -3.69 4.41 2.01
C LEU A 66 -3.30 5.87 2.27
N GLY A 67 -3.50 6.35 3.49
CA GLY A 67 -3.08 7.68 3.92
C GLY A 67 -3.61 8.80 3.03
N THR A 68 -4.90 8.76 2.66
CA THR A 68 -5.49 9.73 1.72
C THR A 68 -6.28 10.79 2.44
N HIS A 69 -5.93 12.06 2.22
CA HIS A 69 -6.62 13.26 2.69
C HIS A 69 -6.78 14.27 1.55
N ILE A 70 -7.64 15.29 1.73
CA ILE A 70 -7.79 16.35 0.74
C ILE A 70 -6.55 17.26 0.76
N GLY A 71 -5.87 17.33 -0.37
CA GLY A 71 -4.70 18.19 -0.56
C GLY A 71 -3.38 17.60 -0.06
N PHE A 72 -3.38 16.42 0.58
CA PHE A 72 -2.17 15.73 1.02
C PHE A 72 -2.41 14.23 1.22
N GLY A 73 -1.34 13.47 1.37
CA GLY A 73 -1.42 12.03 1.68
C GLY A 73 -0.16 11.29 1.27
N ALA A 74 -0.12 9.99 1.58
CA ALA A 74 1.00 9.14 1.20
C ALA A 74 1.33 9.30 -0.28
N GLN A 75 2.60 9.44 -0.58
CA GLN A 75 3.07 9.63 -1.95
C GLN A 75 3.44 8.28 -2.56
N PHE A 76 2.86 7.96 -3.69
CA PHE A 76 3.21 6.80 -4.50
C PHE A 76 3.72 7.31 -5.85
N LYS A 77 4.96 6.95 -6.23
CA LYS A 77 5.48 7.31 -7.57
C LYS A 77 4.65 6.65 -8.67
N THR A 78 4.29 5.40 -8.49
CA THR A 78 3.32 4.67 -9.32
C THR A 78 2.36 3.88 -8.43
N PRO A 79 1.12 3.58 -8.87
CA PRO A 79 0.26 2.66 -8.15
C PRO A 79 1.00 1.33 -7.88
N PRO A 80 1.05 0.85 -6.64
CA PRO A 80 1.69 -0.41 -6.33
C PRO A 80 0.86 -1.58 -6.86
N ARG A 81 1.52 -2.70 -7.13
CA ARG A 81 0.86 -3.97 -7.39
C ARG A 81 0.29 -4.51 -6.08
N LEU A 82 -1.01 -4.80 -6.08
CA LEU A 82 -1.74 -5.32 -4.91
C LEU A 82 -2.36 -6.69 -5.26
N PRO A 83 -1.61 -7.79 -5.11
CA PRO A 83 -2.08 -9.13 -5.53
C PRO A 83 -3.41 -9.54 -4.88
N HIS A 84 -3.65 -9.09 -3.64
CA HIS A 84 -4.87 -9.39 -2.88
C HIS A 84 -5.79 -8.15 -2.71
N GLY A 85 -5.64 -7.12 -3.55
CA GLY A 85 -6.37 -5.87 -3.40
C GLY A 85 -5.91 -5.07 -2.18
N LEU A 86 -6.81 -4.25 -1.63
CA LEU A 86 -6.50 -3.34 -0.50
C LEU A 86 -6.51 -4.01 0.88
N TYR A 87 -6.88 -5.28 1.01
CA TYR A 87 -7.26 -5.91 2.26
C TYR A 87 -6.23 -5.73 3.40
N GLY A 88 -6.63 -5.00 4.44
CA GLY A 88 -5.85 -4.76 5.65
C GLY A 88 -4.58 -3.92 5.47
N ILE A 89 -4.39 -3.26 4.33
CA ILE A 89 -3.21 -2.43 4.08
C ILE A 89 -3.39 -1.06 4.74
N ILE A 90 -2.50 -0.72 5.66
CA ILE A 90 -2.49 0.57 6.36
C ILE A 90 -1.20 1.31 6.01
N VAL A 91 -1.32 2.50 5.45
CA VAL A 91 -0.19 3.37 5.09
C VAL A 91 -0.36 4.74 5.73
N SER A 92 0.66 5.23 6.43
CA SER A 92 0.68 6.60 6.96
C SER A 92 0.61 7.62 5.83
N HIS A 93 -0.07 8.73 6.08
CA HIS A 93 -0.21 9.84 5.13
C HIS A 93 1.12 10.53 4.77
N ASN A 94 2.16 10.38 5.59
CA ASN A 94 3.49 10.93 5.34
C ASN A 94 4.46 9.93 4.68
N ALA A 95 4.05 8.69 4.45
CA ALA A 95 4.90 7.69 3.82
C ALA A 95 5.15 8.00 2.33
N VAL A 96 6.34 7.65 1.87
CA VAL A 96 6.73 7.77 0.46
C VAL A 96 7.03 6.38 -0.09
N ILE A 97 6.37 6.01 -1.18
CA ILE A 97 6.49 4.71 -1.82
C ILE A 97 6.96 4.88 -3.27
N GLY A 98 8.02 4.18 -3.62
CA GLY A 98 8.64 4.19 -4.93
C GLY A 98 7.78 3.59 -6.04
N SER A 99 8.38 3.48 -7.22
CA SER A 99 7.75 2.87 -8.40
C SER A 99 7.80 1.35 -8.34
N ASN A 100 6.83 0.69 -9.00
CA ASN A 100 6.81 -0.77 -9.21
C ASN A 100 6.89 -1.60 -7.91
N CYS A 101 6.43 -1.05 -6.79
CA CYS A 101 6.37 -1.79 -5.54
C CYS A 101 5.23 -2.82 -5.56
N THR A 102 5.44 -3.94 -4.87
CA THR A 102 4.39 -4.94 -4.63
C THR A 102 4.09 -4.99 -3.14
N ILE A 103 2.82 -4.80 -2.77
CA ILE A 103 2.37 -4.79 -1.38
C ILE A 103 1.30 -5.86 -1.20
N PHE A 104 1.56 -6.82 -0.34
CA PHE A 104 0.60 -7.86 0.01
C PHE A 104 -0.38 -7.38 1.08
N HIS A 105 -1.38 -8.20 1.38
CA HIS A 105 -2.42 -7.89 2.36
C HIS A 105 -1.86 -7.75 3.79
N GLN A 106 -2.60 -7.02 4.65
CA GLN A 106 -2.29 -6.80 6.07
C GLN A 106 -0.94 -6.13 6.35
N VAL A 107 -0.34 -5.47 5.34
CA VAL A 107 0.88 -4.68 5.51
C VAL A 107 0.58 -3.38 6.24
N THR A 108 1.46 -2.99 7.16
CA THR A 108 1.43 -1.68 7.80
C THR A 108 2.70 -0.91 7.47
N ILE A 109 2.56 0.28 6.90
CA ILE A 109 3.63 1.26 6.71
C ILE A 109 3.28 2.45 7.59
N GLY A 110 3.79 2.45 8.81
CA GLY A 110 3.38 3.34 9.89
C GLY A 110 4.41 4.40 10.21
N GLU A 111 3.93 5.58 10.60
CA GLU A 111 4.75 6.66 11.11
C GLU A 111 5.17 6.40 12.56
N GLY A 112 6.39 6.78 12.92
CA GLY A 112 6.90 6.82 14.28
C GLY A 112 7.04 8.26 14.78
N LYS A 113 7.70 8.46 15.92
CA LYS A 113 7.94 9.79 16.47
C LYS A 113 8.78 10.67 15.56
N ASP A 114 9.73 10.07 14.85
CA ASP A 114 10.75 10.78 14.06
C ASP A 114 10.41 10.83 12.56
N GLY A 115 9.25 10.34 12.14
CA GLY A 115 8.78 10.40 10.76
C GLY A 115 8.21 9.11 10.23
N ALA A 116 7.95 9.10 8.92
CA ALA A 116 7.32 8.00 8.20
C ALA A 116 8.30 7.29 7.26
N PRO A 117 8.04 6.02 6.92
CA PRO A 117 8.91 5.25 6.05
C PRO A 117 9.03 5.81 4.63
N VAL A 118 10.23 5.65 4.07
CA VAL A 118 10.53 5.90 2.66
C VAL A 118 10.89 4.58 2.00
N ILE A 119 10.06 4.12 1.09
CA ILE A 119 10.21 2.85 0.37
C ILE A 119 10.79 3.11 -1.01
N GLY A 120 11.88 2.44 -1.35
CA GLY A 120 12.54 2.53 -2.66
C GLY A 120 11.74 1.88 -3.79
N ASP A 121 12.26 2.00 -5.01
CA ASP A 121 11.63 1.45 -6.21
C ASP A 121 11.75 -0.09 -6.22
N GLY A 122 10.77 -0.81 -6.76
CA GLY A 122 10.80 -2.26 -6.94
C GLY A 122 10.72 -3.10 -5.66
N VAL A 123 10.42 -2.48 -4.52
CA VAL A 123 10.34 -3.19 -3.23
C VAL A 123 9.14 -4.12 -3.18
N LEU A 124 9.37 -5.35 -2.68
CA LEU A 124 8.31 -6.32 -2.39
C LEU A 124 8.09 -6.39 -0.88
N ILE A 125 6.85 -6.18 -0.45
CA ILE A 125 6.46 -6.22 0.96
C ILE A 125 5.49 -7.38 1.17
N GLY A 126 5.95 -8.41 1.87
CA GLY A 126 5.22 -9.64 2.16
C GLY A 126 4.02 -9.42 3.09
N ALA A 127 3.10 -10.37 3.07
CA ALA A 127 1.86 -10.30 3.85
C ALA A 127 2.12 -10.12 5.34
N GLY A 128 1.34 -9.26 5.99
CA GLY A 128 1.45 -9.00 7.42
C GLY A 128 2.69 -8.21 7.86
N ALA A 129 3.61 -7.84 6.97
CA ALA A 129 4.81 -7.09 7.33
C ALA A 129 4.48 -5.71 7.93
N LYS A 130 5.32 -5.25 8.88
CA LYS A 130 5.20 -3.97 9.55
C LYS A 130 6.47 -3.16 9.35
N ILE A 131 6.38 -1.99 8.74
CA ILE A 131 7.49 -1.06 8.52
C ILE A 131 7.14 0.21 9.27
N ILE A 132 7.85 0.52 10.34
CA ILE A 132 7.44 1.56 11.29
C ILE A 132 8.57 2.54 11.55
N GLY A 133 8.24 3.83 11.54
CA GLY A 133 9.16 4.91 11.89
C GLY A 133 9.84 5.54 10.67
N ASN A 134 10.80 6.43 10.95
CA ASN A 134 11.61 7.10 9.93
C ASN A 134 12.68 6.15 9.38
N VAL A 135 12.26 5.15 8.62
CA VAL A 135 13.14 4.12 8.05
C VAL A 135 13.18 4.21 6.52
N LYS A 136 14.32 3.90 5.94
CA LYS A 136 14.52 3.84 4.50
C LYS A 136 14.66 2.39 4.06
N ILE A 137 13.83 1.97 3.12
CA ILE A 137 13.92 0.65 2.49
C ILE A 137 14.55 0.86 1.11
N GLY A 138 15.74 0.31 0.92
CA GLY A 138 16.47 0.42 -0.34
C GLY A 138 15.77 -0.28 -1.49
N ALA A 139 16.05 0.17 -2.71
CA ALA A 139 15.41 -0.34 -3.93
C ALA A 139 15.61 -1.86 -4.10
N ASN A 140 14.65 -2.52 -4.74
CA ASN A 140 14.63 -3.95 -5.04
C ASN A 140 14.73 -4.88 -3.82
N SER A 141 14.57 -4.34 -2.60
CA SER A 141 14.58 -5.16 -1.39
C SER A 141 13.29 -5.95 -1.22
N LYS A 142 13.36 -7.03 -0.46
CA LYS A 142 12.22 -7.91 -0.17
C LYS A 142 12.03 -7.97 1.34
N ILE A 143 10.85 -7.56 1.80
CA ILE A 143 10.44 -7.68 3.19
C ILE A 143 9.58 -8.93 3.31
N GLY A 144 10.04 -9.87 4.11
CA GLY A 144 9.39 -11.17 4.32
C GLY A 144 8.02 -11.06 4.99
N VAL A 145 7.25 -12.14 4.90
CA VAL A 145 5.94 -12.28 5.55
C VAL A 145 6.08 -12.07 7.07
N ASN A 146 5.20 -11.26 7.66
CA ASN A 146 5.19 -10.92 9.09
C ASN A 146 6.51 -10.31 9.65
N ALA A 147 7.42 -9.87 8.78
CA ALA A 147 8.64 -9.19 9.22
C ALA A 147 8.31 -7.82 9.81
N VAL A 148 9.02 -7.45 10.89
CA VAL A 148 8.92 -6.13 11.52
C VAL A 148 10.21 -5.37 11.23
N VAL A 149 10.10 -4.22 10.59
CA VAL A 149 11.22 -3.38 10.18
C VAL A 149 11.15 -2.04 10.90
N VAL A 150 12.16 -1.76 11.70
CA VAL A 150 12.29 -0.51 12.47
C VAL A 150 13.67 0.15 12.28
N HIS A 151 14.46 -0.37 11.33
CA HIS A 151 15.76 0.14 10.94
C HIS A 151 15.89 0.19 9.42
N ASP A 152 16.82 0.99 8.92
CA ASP A 152 17.09 1.09 7.49
C ASP A 152 17.49 -0.26 6.89
N VAL A 153 17.00 -0.52 5.68
CA VAL A 153 17.30 -1.73 4.91
C VAL A 153 18.07 -1.32 3.65
N PRO A 154 19.28 -1.83 3.43
CA PRO A 154 20.03 -1.57 2.20
C PRO A 154 19.29 -2.02 0.96
N GLU A 155 19.67 -1.50 -0.20
CA GLU A 155 19.15 -1.97 -1.48
C GLU A 155 19.49 -3.44 -1.75
N ASN A 156 18.66 -4.12 -2.55
CA ASN A 156 18.82 -5.53 -2.95
C ASN A 156 18.90 -6.51 -1.76
N SER A 157 18.34 -6.15 -0.61
CA SER A 157 18.38 -6.93 0.63
C SER A 157 17.10 -7.72 0.86
N ILE A 158 17.19 -8.77 1.67
CA ILE A 158 16.04 -9.56 2.10
C ILE A 158 15.95 -9.48 3.63
N VAL A 159 14.80 -9.01 4.12
CA VAL A 159 14.46 -9.07 5.55
C VAL A 159 13.55 -10.26 5.79
N THR A 160 13.94 -11.17 6.69
CA THR A 160 13.13 -12.32 7.07
C THR A 160 12.52 -12.12 8.46
N ALA A 161 11.34 -12.72 8.70
CA ALA A 161 10.80 -12.85 10.04
C ALA A 161 11.49 -14.01 10.77
N GLN A 162 11.43 -13.99 12.10
CA GLN A 162 11.87 -15.13 12.91
C GLN A 162 10.91 -16.31 12.71
N GLU A 163 11.44 -17.50 12.52
CA GLU A 163 10.66 -18.73 12.45
C GLU A 163 10.06 -19.07 13.83
N GLY A 164 8.89 -19.70 13.81
CA GLY A 164 8.22 -20.16 15.04
C GLY A 164 9.00 -21.30 15.70
N THR A 165 9.00 -21.36 17.04
CA THR A 165 9.59 -22.46 17.80
C THR A 165 8.55 -23.58 17.95
N ILE A 166 8.95 -24.82 17.60
CA ILE A 166 8.13 -26.01 17.84
C ILE A 166 8.39 -26.49 19.26
N VAL A 167 7.33 -26.54 20.07
CA VAL A 167 7.37 -27.10 21.41
C VAL A 167 6.58 -28.42 21.42
N ALA A 168 7.26 -29.52 21.65
CA ALA A 168 6.58 -30.80 21.82
C ALA A 168 5.70 -30.79 23.12
N ARG A 169 4.51 -31.37 23.04
CA ARG A 169 3.61 -31.57 24.19
C ARG A 169 3.80 -32.96 24.77
#